data_01b02bbd334296d1319caeabbf094ba4
#
_entry.id   01b02bbd334296d1319caeabbf094ba4
#
_cell.length_a   1.000
_cell.length_b   1.000
_cell.length_c   1.000
_cell.angle_alpha   90.00
_cell.angle_beta   90.00
_cell.angle_gamma   90.00
#
_symmetry.space_group_name_H-M   'P 1'
#
loop_
_entity.id
_entity.type
_entity.pdbx_description
1 polymer ?
#
loop_
_entity_poly.entity_id
_entity_poly.type
_entity_poly.pdbx_seq_one_letter_code
_entity_poly.pdbx_strand_id
1 'polypeptide(L)'
;MKNSENRKKKKKRTSFREFITSKWVLLGIITFLVLTVIMLVIFISEQETNSKINTLFDAFWYTLVTITTVGYGDITPESVSGRVAAMVLLIAGVAIFGALSGKFASFLFDRQQKRDKGLLNMAKMKNHFLICGWKPNFERILSGILEANPEVTN
;
A
#
# COMPACT_ATOMS: atom_id res chain seq x y z
N MET A 1 1.56 8.41 38.20
CA MET A 1 2.38 8.04 37.03
C MET A 1 2.03 6.67 36.43
N LYS A 2 1.73 5.64 37.20
CA LYS A 2 1.41 4.25 36.73
C LYS A 2 0.16 4.12 35.82
N ASN A 3 -0.81 5.04 35.95
CA ASN A 3 -2.09 4.98 35.22
C ASN A 3 -2.02 5.50 33.77
N SER A 4 -1.07 6.40 33.46
CA SER A 4 -0.84 6.94 32.11
C SER A 4 -0.11 5.94 31.21
N GLU A 5 0.77 5.15 31.78
CA GLU A 5 1.54 4.12 31.10
C GLU A 5 0.65 2.93 30.68
N ASN A 6 -0.26 2.53 31.55
CA ASN A 6 -1.25 1.48 31.26
C ASN A 6 -2.25 1.91 30.17
N ARG A 7 -2.65 3.18 30.12
CA ARG A 7 -3.50 3.71 29.01
C ARG A 7 -2.77 3.71 27.67
N LYS A 8 -1.47 4.06 27.65
CA LYS A 8 -0.64 4.02 26.42
C LYS A 8 -0.43 2.59 25.91
N LYS A 9 -0.19 1.62 26.80
CA LYS A 9 -0.04 0.19 26.44
C LYS A 9 -1.37 -0.39 25.91
N LYS A 10 -2.50 -0.03 26.53
CA LYS A 10 -3.84 -0.48 26.08
C LYS A 10 -4.21 0.11 24.71
N LYS A 11 -3.92 1.39 24.47
CA LYS A 11 -4.15 2.06 23.18
C LYS A 11 -3.27 1.49 22.05
N LYS A 12 -2.05 1.07 22.36
CA LYS A 12 -1.13 0.43 21.40
C LYS A 12 -1.56 -1.00 21.05
N ARG A 13 -2.12 -1.75 21.99
CA ARG A 13 -2.66 -3.11 21.77
C ARG A 13 -3.97 -3.11 20.98
N THR A 14 -4.87 -2.16 21.22
CA THR A 14 -6.12 -2.03 20.44
C THR A 14 -5.82 -1.61 19.00
N SER A 15 -4.91 -0.65 18.78
CA SER A 15 -4.51 -0.21 17.45
C SER A 15 -3.87 -1.34 16.61
N PHE A 16 -3.08 -2.22 17.24
CA PHE A 16 -2.47 -3.36 16.55
C PHE A 16 -3.48 -4.46 16.20
N ARG A 17 -4.45 -4.72 17.07
CA ARG A 17 -5.56 -5.66 16.80
C ARG A 17 -6.49 -5.14 15.71
N GLU A 18 -6.81 -3.85 15.71
CA GLU A 18 -7.62 -3.21 14.68
C GLU A 18 -6.90 -3.20 13.32
N PHE A 19 -5.57 -3.09 13.31
CA PHE A 19 -4.78 -3.21 12.08
C PHE A 19 -4.83 -4.63 11.52
N ILE A 20 -4.71 -5.67 12.36
CA ILE A 20 -4.77 -7.08 11.93
C ILE A 20 -6.18 -7.46 11.45
N THR A 21 -7.23 -6.89 12.04
CA THR A 21 -8.63 -7.10 11.62
C THR A 21 -9.06 -6.20 10.47
N SER A 22 -8.18 -5.34 9.98
CA SER A 22 -8.44 -4.56 8.77
C SER A 22 -8.70 -5.50 7.59
N LYS A 23 -9.83 -5.31 6.90
CA LYS A 23 -10.25 -6.08 5.71
C LYS A 23 -9.12 -6.22 4.68
N TRP A 24 -8.20 -5.26 4.64
CA TRP A 24 -7.07 -5.22 3.73
C TRP A 24 -5.95 -6.19 4.10
N VAL A 25 -5.68 -6.36 5.40
CA VAL A 25 -4.71 -7.36 5.88
C VAL A 25 -5.24 -8.76 5.61
N LEU A 26 -6.53 -8.99 5.89
CA LEU A 26 -7.18 -10.25 5.59
C LEU A 26 -7.13 -10.58 4.09
N LEU A 27 -7.45 -9.61 3.23
CA LEU A 27 -7.32 -9.76 1.78
C LEU A 27 -5.89 -10.10 1.36
N GLY A 28 -4.88 -9.43 1.92
CA GLY A 28 -3.47 -9.72 1.66
C GLY A 28 -3.08 -11.14 2.04
N ILE A 29 -3.52 -11.61 3.20
CA ILE A 29 -3.27 -12.98 3.67
C ILE A 29 -3.96 -14.01 2.75
N ILE A 30 -5.23 -13.78 2.40
CA ILE A 30 -5.96 -14.67 1.48
C ILE A 30 -5.25 -14.73 0.12
N THR A 31 -4.86 -13.59 -0.44
CA THR A 31 -4.13 -13.53 -1.70
C THR A 31 -2.81 -14.29 -1.63
N PHE A 32 -2.04 -14.11 -0.55
CA PHE A 32 -0.79 -14.82 -0.33
C PHE A 32 -1.01 -16.35 -0.25
N LEU A 33 -2.02 -16.78 0.49
CA LEU A 33 -2.37 -18.21 0.60
C LEU A 33 -2.78 -18.79 -0.75
N VAL A 34 -3.61 -18.10 -1.52
CA VAL A 34 -4.03 -18.54 -2.86
C VAL A 34 -2.82 -18.71 -3.78
N LEU A 35 -1.92 -17.75 -3.81
CA LEU A 35 -0.70 -17.82 -4.63
C LEU A 35 0.20 -18.96 -4.19
N THR A 36 0.35 -19.18 -2.88
CA THR A 36 1.13 -20.30 -2.34
C THR A 36 0.52 -21.64 -2.75
N VAL A 37 -0.80 -21.78 -2.70
CA VAL A 37 -1.49 -23.00 -3.13
C VAL A 37 -1.28 -23.23 -4.62
N ILE A 38 -1.44 -22.22 -5.48
CA ILE A 38 -1.21 -22.37 -6.93
C ILE A 38 0.24 -22.76 -7.21
N MET A 39 1.21 -22.13 -6.55
CA MET A 39 2.63 -22.48 -6.65
C MET A 39 2.89 -23.95 -6.28
N LEU A 40 2.30 -24.43 -5.18
CA LEU A 40 2.44 -25.82 -4.74
C LEU A 40 1.78 -26.78 -5.74
N VAL A 41 0.62 -26.44 -6.29
CA VAL A 41 -0.03 -27.27 -7.34
C VAL A 41 0.86 -27.38 -8.56
N ILE A 42 1.47 -26.29 -9.04
CA ILE A 42 2.43 -26.31 -10.14
C ILE A 42 3.61 -27.21 -9.79
N PHE A 43 4.22 -27.02 -8.62
CA PHE A 43 5.36 -27.81 -8.18
C PHE A 43 5.05 -29.30 -8.15
N ILE A 44 3.94 -29.71 -7.53
CA ILE A 44 3.54 -31.12 -7.44
C ILE A 44 3.24 -31.71 -8.83
N SER A 45 2.59 -30.93 -9.70
CA SER A 45 2.23 -31.37 -11.05
C SER A 45 3.45 -31.60 -11.95
N GLU A 46 4.57 -30.96 -11.66
CA GLU A 46 5.79 -31.07 -12.46
C GLU A 46 6.78 -32.14 -11.96
N GLN A 47 6.57 -32.69 -10.74
CA GLN A 47 7.47 -33.68 -10.15
C GLN A 47 7.57 -34.99 -10.96
N GLU A 48 6.51 -35.39 -11.68
CA GLU A 48 6.47 -36.61 -12.48
C GLU A 48 6.89 -36.39 -13.94
N THR A 49 7.00 -35.12 -14.32
CA THR A 49 7.38 -34.75 -15.68
C THR A 49 8.83 -34.28 -15.65
N ASN A 50 9.63 -34.63 -16.64
CA ASN A 50 11.03 -34.17 -16.77
C ASN A 50 11.11 -32.67 -17.05
N SER A 51 10.41 -31.89 -16.23
CA SER A 51 10.29 -30.45 -16.36
C SER A 51 11.47 -29.74 -15.71
N LYS A 52 11.66 -28.49 -16.06
CA LYS A 52 12.68 -27.63 -15.43
C LYS A 52 12.30 -27.17 -14.04
N ILE A 53 11.10 -27.52 -13.54
CA ILE A 53 10.61 -27.17 -12.20
C ILE A 53 10.88 -28.34 -11.25
N ASN A 54 12.13 -28.47 -10.79
CA ASN A 54 12.55 -29.59 -9.95
C ASN A 54 12.59 -29.23 -8.46
N THR A 55 12.66 -27.94 -8.12
CA THR A 55 12.73 -27.46 -6.75
C THR A 55 11.59 -26.52 -6.42
N LEU A 56 11.29 -26.38 -5.14
CA LEU A 56 10.35 -25.35 -4.67
C LEU A 56 10.80 -23.94 -5.07
N PHE A 57 12.11 -23.73 -5.18
CA PHE A 57 12.65 -22.45 -5.61
C PHE A 57 12.33 -22.18 -7.09
N ASP A 58 12.39 -23.18 -7.96
CA ASP A 58 12.02 -23.03 -9.37
C ASP A 58 10.53 -22.66 -9.52
N ALA A 59 9.65 -23.35 -8.77
CA ALA A 59 8.23 -23.02 -8.74
C ALA A 59 7.97 -21.60 -8.20
N PHE A 60 8.70 -21.20 -7.17
CA PHE A 60 8.61 -19.83 -6.63
C PHE A 60 9.11 -18.81 -7.65
N TRP A 61 10.25 -19.05 -8.28
CA TRP A 61 10.81 -18.20 -9.33
C TRP A 61 9.83 -18.04 -10.48
N TYR A 62 9.31 -19.14 -11.00
CA TYR A 62 8.29 -19.12 -12.05
C TYR A 62 7.07 -18.30 -11.66
N THR A 63 6.56 -18.52 -10.45
CA THR A 63 5.40 -17.78 -9.92
C THR A 63 5.67 -16.28 -9.85
N LEU A 64 6.83 -15.88 -9.31
CA LEU A 64 7.23 -14.49 -9.18
C LEU A 64 7.36 -13.79 -10.54
N VAL A 65 8.07 -14.41 -11.47
CA VAL A 65 8.30 -13.89 -12.83
C VAL A 65 7.00 -13.76 -13.60
N THR A 66 6.07 -14.69 -13.38
CA THR A 66 4.75 -14.73 -14.03
C THR A 66 3.83 -13.65 -13.48
N ILE A 67 3.73 -13.50 -12.14
CA ILE A 67 2.89 -12.48 -11.50
C ILE A 67 3.36 -11.06 -11.83
N THR A 68 4.67 -10.86 -11.89
CA THR A 68 5.25 -9.57 -12.24
C THR A 68 5.18 -9.26 -13.74
N THR A 69 4.60 -10.17 -14.53
CA THR A 69 4.45 -10.03 -16.00
C THR A 69 5.77 -9.93 -16.77
N VAL A 70 6.90 -10.33 -16.15
CA VAL A 70 8.23 -10.32 -16.79
C VAL A 70 8.33 -11.46 -17.80
N GLY A 71 7.99 -12.70 -17.39
CA GLY A 71 7.87 -13.86 -18.27
C GLY A 71 9.14 -14.20 -19.06
N TYR A 72 10.29 -14.43 -18.38
CA TYR A 72 11.55 -14.79 -19.07
C TYR A 72 11.44 -16.04 -19.94
N GLY A 73 10.54 -16.97 -19.64
CA GLY A 73 10.38 -18.20 -20.42
C GLY A 73 11.49 -19.23 -20.23
N ASP A 74 12.37 -19.00 -19.27
CA ASP A 74 13.47 -19.89 -18.88
C ASP A 74 12.97 -21.18 -18.22
N ILE A 75 11.94 -21.05 -17.40
CA ILE A 75 11.24 -22.12 -16.68
C ILE A 75 9.75 -22.00 -16.97
N THR A 76 9.13 -23.09 -17.45
CA THR A 76 7.69 -23.14 -17.75
C THR A 76 7.15 -24.54 -17.44
N PRO A 77 5.87 -24.66 -16.99
CA PRO A 77 5.26 -25.96 -16.77
C PRO A 77 5.12 -26.72 -18.08
N GLU A 78 5.45 -28.03 -18.05
CA GLU A 78 5.35 -28.91 -19.19
C GLU A 78 4.15 -29.86 -19.10
N SER A 79 3.73 -30.20 -17.86
CA SER A 79 2.54 -31.04 -17.62
C SER A 79 1.24 -30.30 -17.95
N VAL A 80 0.19 -31.03 -18.33
CA VAL A 80 -1.12 -30.46 -18.61
C VAL A 80 -1.72 -29.82 -17.37
N SER A 81 -1.63 -30.46 -16.20
CA SER A 81 -2.10 -29.94 -14.92
C SER A 81 -1.34 -28.69 -14.49
N GLY A 82 -0.01 -28.68 -14.66
CA GLY A 82 0.82 -27.49 -14.40
C GLY A 82 0.46 -26.31 -15.29
N ARG A 83 0.20 -26.55 -16.59
CA ARG A 83 -0.24 -25.51 -17.53
C ARG A 83 -1.63 -24.95 -17.18
N VAL A 84 -2.57 -25.79 -16.75
CA VAL A 84 -3.89 -25.32 -16.27
C VAL A 84 -3.73 -24.44 -15.01
N ALA A 85 -2.92 -24.89 -14.06
CA ALA A 85 -2.62 -24.09 -12.87
C ALA A 85 -1.92 -22.75 -13.22
N ALA A 86 -1.02 -22.77 -14.21
CA ALA A 86 -0.37 -21.57 -14.72
C ALA A 86 -1.35 -20.60 -15.39
N MET A 87 -2.36 -21.07 -16.11
CA MET A 87 -3.42 -20.18 -16.66
C MET A 87 -4.17 -19.47 -15.54
N VAL A 88 -4.52 -20.17 -14.46
CA VAL A 88 -5.15 -19.55 -13.28
C VAL A 88 -4.22 -18.53 -12.64
N LEU A 89 -2.92 -18.85 -12.51
CA LEU A 89 -1.90 -17.95 -11.99
C LEU A 89 -1.80 -16.67 -12.82
N LEU A 90 -1.81 -16.76 -14.15
CA LEU A 90 -1.73 -15.62 -15.06
C LEU A 90 -2.91 -14.65 -14.85
N ILE A 91 -4.13 -15.17 -14.81
CA ILE A 91 -5.33 -14.34 -14.60
C ILE A 91 -5.30 -13.70 -13.23
N ALA A 92 -5.01 -14.48 -12.17
CA ALA A 92 -4.92 -13.98 -10.80
C ALA A 92 -3.78 -12.97 -10.64
N GLY A 93 -2.61 -13.23 -11.25
CA GLY A 93 -1.43 -12.38 -11.18
C GLY A 93 -1.67 -10.99 -11.74
N VAL A 94 -2.27 -10.90 -12.94
CA VAL A 94 -2.62 -9.60 -13.56
C VAL A 94 -3.59 -8.81 -12.68
N ALA A 95 -4.62 -9.46 -12.13
CA ALA A 95 -5.58 -8.82 -11.24
C ALA A 95 -4.94 -8.29 -9.96
N ILE A 96 -4.09 -9.11 -9.32
CA ILE A 96 -3.37 -8.76 -8.09
C ILE A 96 -2.38 -7.62 -8.33
N PHE A 97 -1.57 -7.73 -9.37
CA PHE A 97 -0.57 -6.71 -9.71
C PHE A 97 -1.23 -5.37 -10.06
N GLY A 98 -2.33 -5.39 -10.82
CA GLY A 98 -3.12 -4.21 -11.14
C GLY A 98 -3.72 -3.55 -9.89
N ALA A 99 -4.27 -4.34 -8.97
CA ALA A 99 -4.81 -3.84 -7.70
C ALA A 99 -3.74 -3.22 -6.80
N LEU A 100 -2.55 -3.81 -6.71
CA LEU A 100 -1.41 -3.28 -5.95
C LEU A 100 -0.92 -1.95 -6.56
N SER A 101 -0.75 -1.91 -7.87
CA SER A 101 -0.31 -0.70 -8.60
C SER A 101 -1.31 0.44 -8.44
N GLY A 102 -2.61 0.16 -8.55
CA GLY A 102 -3.68 1.13 -8.32
C GLY A 102 -3.69 1.69 -6.90
N LYS A 103 -3.48 0.85 -5.89
CA LYS A 103 -3.35 1.29 -4.49
C LYS A 103 -2.11 2.16 -4.26
N PHE A 104 -1.00 1.77 -4.85
CA PHE A 104 0.24 2.55 -4.74
C PHE A 104 0.06 3.93 -5.37
N ALA A 105 -0.53 4.00 -6.55
CA ALA A 105 -0.87 5.26 -7.21
C ALA A 105 -1.80 6.12 -6.34
N SER A 106 -2.89 5.55 -5.82
CA SER A 106 -3.82 6.25 -4.91
C SER A 106 -3.12 6.81 -3.68
N PHE A 107 -2.21 6.05 -3.06
CA PHE A 107 -1.43 6.49 -1.91
C PHE A 107 -0.54 7.71 -2.24
N LEU A 108 0.08 7.72 -3.42
CA LEU A 108 0.87 8.87 -3.88
C LEU A 108 -0.01 10.11 -4.11
N PHE A 109 -1.16 9.93 -4.77
CA PHE A 109 -2.12 11.02 -5.01
C PHE A 109 -2.68 11.61 -3.71
N ASP A 110 -3.02 10.76 -2.73
CA ASP A 110 -3.50 11.21 -1.43
C ASP A 110 -2.45 12.06 -0.69
N ARG A 111 -1.19 11.68 -0.79
CA ARG A 111 -0.09 12.46 -0.21
C ARG A 111 0.06 13.82 -0.88
N GLN A 112 0.01 13.85 -2.20
CA GLN A 112 0.12 15.07 -2.98
C GLN A 112 -1.05 16.01 -2.68
N GLN A 113 -2.28 15.50 -2.70
CA GLN A 113 -3.47 16.29 -2.40
C GLN A 113 -3.45 16.87 -0.97
N LYS A 114 -2.94 16.14 0.02
CA LYS A 114 -2.77 16.66 1.39
C LYS A 114 -1.69 17.75 1.45
N ARG A 115 -0.67 17.68 0.63
CA ARG A 115 0.35 18.72 0.48
C ARG A 115 -0.24 20.00 -0.12
N ASP A 116 -0.96 19.85 -1.24
CA ASP A 116 -1.52 20.97 -1.99
C ASP A 116 -2.60 21.71 -1.17
N LYS A 117 -3.33 20.99 -0.32
CA LYS A 117 -4.30 21.56 0.63
C LYS A 117 -3.66 22.13 1.90
N GLY A 118 -2.34 22.13 2.03
CA GLY A 118 -1.63 22.63 3.21
C GLY A 118 -1.82 21.80 4.48
N LEU A 119 -2.52 20.67 4.43
CA LEU A 119 -2.91 19.90 5.61
C LEU A 119 -1.74 19.17 6.30
N LEU A 120 -0.61 19.01 5.62
CA LEU A 120 0.54 18.29 6.18
C LEU A 120 1.44 19.15 7.08
N ASN A 121 1.33 20.47 7.02
CA ASN A 121 2.24 21.40 7.71
C ASN A 121 1.58 22.27 8.79
N MET A 122 0.27 22.14 9.01
CA MET A 122 -0.42 22.96 10.02
C MET A 122 0.11 22.78 11.45
N ALA A 123 0.69 21.63 11.77
CA ALA A 123 1.26 21.37 13.09
C ALA A 123 2.56 22.17 13.38
N LYS A 124 3.19 22.75 12.35
CA LYS A 124 4.41 23.57 12.50
C LYS A 124 4.17 25.08 12.42
N MET A 125 2.97 25.50 12.06
CA MET A 125 2.61 26.93 12.06
C MET A 125 2.39 27.39 13.47
N LYS A 126 3.29 28.19 14.00
CA LYS A 126 3.14 28.93 15.25
C LYS A 126 2.93 30.40 14.89
N ASN A 127 2.10 31.09 15.64
CA ASN A 127 1.85 32.54 15.50
C ASN A 127 1.31 32.94 14.12
N HIS A 128 0.23 32.28 13.65
CA HIS A 128 -0.42 32.63 12.40
C HIS A 128 -1.82 33.18 12.62
N PHE A 129 -2.24 34.10 11.75
CA PHE A 129 -3.60 34.61 11.72
C PHE A 129 -4.44 33.79 10.72
N LEU A 130 -5.65 33.43 11.14
CA LEU A 130 -6.59 32.74 10.27
C LEU A 130 -7.67 33.78 9.88
N ILE A 131 -7.68 34.18 8.61
CA ILE A 131 -8.68 35.09 8.07
C ILE A 131 -9.72 34.28 7.33
N CYS A 132 -10.94 34.23 7.85
CA CYS A 132 -12.05 33.51 7.23
C CYS A 132 -13.00 34.49 6.53
N GLY A 133 -13.15 34.33 5.21
CA GLY A 133 -14.05 35.11 4.38
C GLY A 133 -13.40 36.30 3.68
N TRP A 134 -13.98 36.66 2.52
CA TRP A 134 -13.54 37.81 1.73
C TRP A 134 -14.49 38.97 1.96
N LYS A 135 -13.94 40.15 2.35
CA LYS A 135 -14.71 41.40 2.53
C LYS A 135 -14.17 42.50 1.62
N PRO A 136 -15.01 43.43 1.18
CA PRO A 136 -14.56 44.68 0.58
C PRO A 136 -13.62 45.39 1.56
N ASN A 137 -12.51 45.93 1.08
CA ASN A 137 -11.42 46.55 1.87
C ASN A 137 -10.51 45.55 2.63
N PHE A 138 -10.37 44.33 2.12
CA PHE A 138 -9.50 43.29 2.70
C PHE A 138 -8.04 43.77 2.85
N GLU A 139 -7.52 44.51 1.87
CA GLU A 139 -6.15 45.08 1.89
C GLU A 139 -5.91 46.02 3.09
N ARG A 140 -6.92 46.84 3.45
CA ARG A 140 -6.83 47.72 4.61
C ARG A 140 -6.83 46.98 5.94
N ILE A 141 -7.57 45.85 5.99
CA ILE A 141 -7.60 44.98 7.19
C ILE A 141 -6.25 44.26 7.31
N LEU A 142 -5.74 43.77 6.20
CA LEU A 142 -4.46 43.06 6.16
C LEU A 142 -3.29 43.96 6.54
N SER A 143 -3.22 45.19 5.99
CA SER A 143 -2.17 46.14 6.34
C SER A 143 -2.21 46.53 7.81
N GLY A 144 -3.40 46.74 8.39
CA GLY A 144 -3.54 47.05 9.82
C GLY A 144 -3.10 45.88 10.73
N ILE A 145 -3.36 44.64 10.33
CA ILE A 145 -2.90 43.43 11.07
C ILE A 145 -1.37 43.31 10.99
N LEU A 146 -0.78 43.55 9.82
CA LEU A 146 0.67 43.45 9.62
C LEU A 146 1.42 44.56 10.38
N GLU A 147 0.89 45.79 10.39
CA GLU A 147 1.46 46.91 11.17
C GLU A 147 1.40 46.64 12.68
N ALA A 148 0.30 46.02 13.16
CA ALA A 148 0.15 45.70 14.57
C ALA A 148 1.01 44.50 15.02
N ASN A 149 1.52 43.68 14.09
CA ASN A 149 2.27 42.45 14.39
C ASN A 149 3.50 42.30 13.48
N PRO A 150 4.55 43.11 13.69
CA PRO A 150 5.74 43.06 12.83
C PRO A 150 6.50 41.73 12.87
N GLU A 151 6.24 40.89 13.86
CA GLU A 151 6.86 39.55 13.98
C GLU A 151 6.35 38.54 12.94
N VAL A 152 5.27 38.84 12.21
CA VAL A 152 4.67 37.94 11.21
C VAL A 152 5.25 38.15 9.81
N THR A 153 5.97 39.23 9.61
CA THR A 153 6.58 39.60 8.32
C THR A 153 8.03 39.14 8.13
N ASN A 154 8.62 38.53 9.15
CA ASN A 154 9.92 37.88 9.14
C ASN A 154 9.72 36.33 9.20
#